data_c1130d83c85a94b9e3f37ef3d39cace1
#
_entry.id   c1130d83c85a94b9e3f37ef3d39cace1
#
_cell.length_a   1.000
_cell.length_b   1.000
_cell.length_c   1.000
_cell.angle_alpha   90.00
_cell.angle_beta   90.00
_cell.angle_gamma   90.00
#
_symmetry.space_group_name_H-M   'P 1'
#
loop_
_entity.id
_entity.type
_entity.pdbx_description
1 polymer ?
#
loop_
_entity_poly.entity_id
_entity_poly.type
_entity_poly.pdbx_seq_one_letter_code
_entity_poly.pdbx_strand_id
1 'polypeptide(L)'
;MKKSQSIFPTKSNWFRWLRTIILGIVLTIVIYNGWRVNANYIPDRIIVYAASSHEQVLTQGIFPAFKQIWKIKTGQDCEIEAIFGPSASLAGQIVLSAPADVALFSNPYHVEWLKLWRMVEQESQPIAFGYSPIVIVTRTNNPIGIRSFQDLTLPGVSLVHGDPRTSGGGEWGVLAEYGSALFEPNNPSVAKSQLQNIWKNVRWVGLSAQEALTIFELGAGDALITYEHEARQALERGVQLEIVTPTHTIVSQHAAVIVDKNVTRRDRVIAQAFVDFLVSPAGQEILSTQHLRQSPHYDGEFTKLRQPFMVEDLGGWKSAYKEVIETIWKSDIEPLLTLDEAPLQVPPGE
;
A
#
# COMPACT_ATOMS: atom_id res chain seq x y z
N MET A 1 15.07 -45.34 -84.94
CA MET A 1 14.65 -45.99 -83.66
C MET A 1 14.87 -44.95 -82.52
N LYS A 2 13.79 -44.31 -82.04
CA LYS A 2 13.84 -43.39 -80.85
C LYS A 2 13.39 -44.21 -79.66
N LYS A 3 14.29 -44.37 -78.65
CA LYS A 3 13.91 -44.96 -77.35
C LYS A 3 13.05 -43.99 -76.56
N SER A 4 11.81 -44.41 -76.28
CA SER A 4 10.94 -43.74 -75.31
C SER A 4 11.50 -43.89 -73.94
N GLN A 5 11.87 -42.76 -73.26
CA GLN A 5 12.20 -42.74 -71.84
C GLN A 5 10.89 -42.67 -71.05
N SER A 6 10.68 -43.67 -70.19
CA SER A 6 9.55 -43.67 -69.24
C SER A 6 9.70 -42.60 -68.16
N ILE A 7 8.68 -41.72 -68.06
CA ILE A 7 8.62 -40.58 -67.12
C ILE A 7 8.08 -40.99 -65.73
N PHE A 8 8.09 -42.27 -65.37
CA PHE A 8 7.62 -42.70 -64.08
C PHE A 8 8.79 -42.82 -63.07
N PRO A 9 8.73 -42.12 -61.94
CA PRO A 9 9.78 -42.22 -60.92
C PRO A 9 9.85 -43.67 -60.36
N THR A 10 11.03 -44.18 -60.19
CA THR A 10 11.30 -45.49 -59.59
C THR A 10 10.71 -45.57 -58.17
N LYS A 11 10.22 -46.75 -57.74
CA LYS A 11 9.60 -46.99 -56.40
C LYS A 11 10.41 -46.43 -55.23
N SER A 12 11.73 -46.35 -55.32
CA SER A 12 12.63 -45.78 -54.31
C SER A 12 12.45 -44.28 -54.12
N ASN A 13 12.17 -43.53 -55.18
CA ASN A 13 12.01 -42.08 -55.12
C ASN A 13 10.65 -41.67 -54.53
N TRP A 14 9.60 -42.45 -54.75
CA TRP A 14 8.25 -42.23 -54.21
C TRP A 14 8.27 -42.25 -52.68
N PHE A 15 8.93 -43.21 -52.01
CA PHE A 15 9.02 -43.28 -50.55
C PHE A 15 9.78 -42.07 -49.94
N ARG A 16 10.79 -41.57 -50.64
CA ARG A 16 11.52 -40.36 -50.23
C ARG A 16 10.61 -39.11 -50.30
N TRP A 17 9.87 -38.93 -51.39
CA TRP A 17 8.92 -37.84 -51.57
C TRP A 17 7.79 -37.92 -50.53
N LEU A 18 7.24 -39.10 -50.28
CA LEU A 18 6.20 -39.31 -49.29
C LEU A 18 6.66 -38.91 -47.85
N ARG A 19 7.89 -39.31 -47.48
CA ARG A 19 8.50 -38.90 -46.21
C ARG A 19 8.68 -37.41 -46.11
N THR A 20 9.11 -36.73 -47.15
CA THR A 20 9.30 -35.26 -47.15
C THR A 20 7.98 -34.53 -47.01
N ILE A 21 6.91 -35.01 -47.65
CA ILE A 21 5.57 -34.45 -47.54
C ILE A 21 5.03 -34.67 -46.12
N ILE A 22 5.15 -35.86 -45.56
CA ILE A 22 4.71 -36.14 -44.18
C ILE A 22 5.47 -35.28 -43.16
N LEU A 23 6.79 -35.16 -43.31
CA LEU A 23 7.58 -34.26 -42.42
C LEU A 23 7.13 -32.79 -42.54
N GLY A 24 6.86 -32.32 -43.76
CA GLY A 24 6.33 -30.97 -44.00
C GLY A 24 4.97 -30.75 -43.34
N ILE A 25 4.05 -31.73 -43.45
CA ILE A 25 2.74 -31.65 -42.81
C ILE A 25 2.86 -31.65 -41.29
N VAL A 26 3.70 -32.53 -40.72
CA VAL A 26 3.94 -32.59 -39.27
C VAL A 26 4.54 -31.28 -38.77
N LEU A 27 5.52 -30.72 -39.47
CA LEU A 27 6.14 -29.44 -39.11
C LEU A 27 5.13 -28.29 -39.17
N THR A 28 4.29 -28.27 -40.20
CA THR A 28 3.21 -27.27 -40.37
C THR A 28 2.17 -27.38 -39.24
N ILE A 29 1.81 -28.60 -38.84
CA ILE A 29 0.88 -28.84 -37.73
C ILE A 29 1.52 -28.38 -36.38
N VAL A 30 2.80 -28.66 -36.15
CA VAL A 30 3.51 -28.23 -34.97
C VAL A 30 3.61 -26.72 -34.92
N ILE A 31 3.99 -26.07 -36.02
CA ILE A 31 4.08 -24.61 -36.08
C ILE A 31 2.69 -23.97 -35.91
N TYR A 32 1.65 -24.51 -36.59
CA TYR A 32 0.28 -24.02 -36.48
C TYR A 32 -0.29 -24.18 -35.05
N ASN A 33 -0.08 -25.32 -34.41
CA ASN A 33 -0.50 -25.53 -33.03
C ASN A 33 0.29 -24.64 -32.07
N GLY A 34 1.61 -24.53 -32.25
CA GLY A 34 2.45 -23.61 -31.47
C GLY A 34 2.01 -22.15 -31.61
N TRP A 35 1.70 -21.72 -32.84
CA TRP A 35 1.18 -20.38 -33.13
C TRP A 35 -0.22 -20.14 -32.53
N ARG A 36 -1.12 -21.15 -32.64
CA ARG A 36 -2.49 -21.09 -32.10
C ARG A 36 -2.52 -21.06 -30.59
N VAL A 37 -1.62 -21.77 -29.91
CA VAL A 37 -1.44 -21.72 -28.45
C VAL A 37 -0.93 -20.35 -28.03
N ASN A 38 0.02 -19.78 -28.77
CA ASN A 38 0.59 -18.48 -28.42
C ASN A 38 -0.34 -17.30 -28.79
N ALA A 39 -1.15 -17.43 -29.85
CA ALA A 39 -2.08 -16.39 -30.27
C ALA A 39 -3.33 -16.25 -29.38
N ASN A 40 -3.61 -17.26 -28.54
CA ASN A 40 -4.73 -17.25 -27.58
C ASN A 40 -4.26 -17.22 -26.12
N TYR A 41 -2.97 -16.96 -25.89
CA TYR A 41 -2.46 -16.83 -24.54
C TYR A 41 -2.89 -15.49 -23.95
N ILE A 42 -3.84 -15.53 -23.01
CA ILE A 42 -4.25 -14.38 -22.19
C ILE A 42 -3.60 -14.61 -20.81
N PRO A 43 -2.66 -13.76 -20.40
CA PRO A 43 -2.06 -13.88 -19.08
C PRO A 43 -3.14 -13.71 -18.00
N ASP A 44 -2.91 -14.32 -16.84
CA ASP A 44 -3.75 -14.04 -15.68
C ASP A 44 -3.52 -12.58 -15.28
N ARG A 45 -4.60 -11.86 -14.95
CA ARG A 45 -4.55 -10.44 -14.62
C ARG A 45 -5.16 -10.22 -13.24
N ILE A 46 -4.59 -9.28 -12.50
CA ILE A 46 -5.11 -8.80 -11.22
C ILE A 46 -5.01 -7.28 -11.16
N ILE A 47 -6.07 -6.64 -10.70
CA ILE A 47 -6.12 -5.18 -10.48
C ILE A 47 -6.01 -4.92 -8.97
N VAL A 48 -4.96 -4.20 -8.57
CA VAL A 48 -4.63 -3.92 -7.18
C VAL A 48 -4.82 -2.43 -6.90
N TYR A 49 -5.70 -2.09 -5.97
CA TYR A 49 -5.84 -0.74 -5.43
C TYR A 49 -5.09 -0.67 -4.11
N ALA A 50 -4.02 0.12 -4.04
CA ALA A 50 -3.14 0.14 -2.88
C ALA A 50 -2.88 1.55 -2.36
N ALA A 51 -2.80 1.69 -1.05
CA ALA A 51 -2.37 2.94 -0.45
C ALA A 51 -1.00 3.36 -1.01
N SER A 52 -0.83 4.65 -1.31
CA SER A 52 0.42 5.19 -1.90
C SER A 52 1.65 4.91 -1.03
N SER A 53 1.49 4.80 0.29
CA SER A 53 2.56 4.36 1.20
C SER A 53 3.10 2.94 0.92
N HIS A 54 2.41 2.14 0.14
CA HIS A 54 2.84 0.80 -0.26
C HIS A 54 3.49 0.76 -1.65
N GLU A 55 3.49 1.87 -2.40
CA GLU A 55 3.91 1.88 -3.82
C GLU A 55 5.33 1.33 -3.99
N GLN A 56 6.28 1.82 -3.21
CA GLN A 56 7.68 1.40 -3.34
C GLN A 56 7.84 -0.10 -3.08
N VAL A 57 7.33 -0.61 -1.96
CA VAL A 57 7.48 -2.02 -1.59
C VAL A 57 6.76 -2.96 -2.57
N LEU A 58 5.60 -2.55 -3.07
CA LEU A 58 4.84 -3.35 -4.03
C LEU A 58 5.52 -3.40 -5.39
N THR A 59 5.91 -2.26 -5.93
CA THR A 59 6.47 -2.17 -7.29
C THR A 59 7.89 -2.71 -7.39
N GLN A 60 8.73 -2.48 -6.37
CA GLN A 60 10.12 -2.89 -6.37
C GLN A 60 10.36 -4.30 -5.79
N GLY A 61 9.45 -4.80 -4.95
CA GLY A 61 9.61 -6.07 -4.25
C GLY A 61 8.50 -7.09 -4.53
N ILE A 62 7.30 -6.84 -4.04
CA ILE A 62 6.20 -7.81 -4.02
C ILE A 62 5.74 -8.21 -5.42
N PHE A 63 5.45 -7.26 -6.31
CA PHE A 63 4.94 -7.58 -7.65
C PHE A 63 5.93 -8.40 -8.49
N PRO A 64 7.22 -8.04 -8.58
CA PRO A 64 8.19 -8.85 -9.32
C PRO A 64 8.31 -10.27 -8.76
N ALA A 65 8.38 -10.42 -7.43
CA ALA A 65 8.51 -11.72 -6.78
C ALA A 65 7.25 -12.57 -6.96
N PHE A 66 6.07 -11.99 -6.81
CA PHE A 66 4.81 -12.71 -7.02
C PHE A 66 4.68 -13.20 -8.48
N LYS A 67 4.97 -12.35 -9.47
CA LYS A 67 4.95 -12.75 -10.89
C LYS A 67 5.84 -13.94 -11.17
N GLN A 68 7.04 -13.95 -10.60
CA GLN A 68 7.98 -15.07 -10.73
C GLN A 68 7.44 -16.36 -10.09
N ILE A 69 6.93 -16.27 -8.86
CA ILE A 69 6.36 -17.42 -8.13
C ILE A 69 5.11 -17.94 -8.85
N TRP A 70 4.24 -17.06 -9.34
CA TRP A 70 3.06 -17.44 -10.10
C TRP A 70 3.43 -18.23 -11.36
N LYS A 71 4.40 -17.72 -12.12
CA LYS A 71 4.90 -18.41 -13.32
C LYS A 71 5.50 -19.78 -13.01
N ILE A 72 6.27 -19.91 -11.92
CA ILE A 72 6.84 -21.19 -11.50
C ILE A 72 5.73 -22.20 -11.12
N LYS A 73 4.70 -21.74 -10.39
CA LYS A 73 3.62 -22.61 -9.92
C LYS A 73 2.61 -23.01 -10.99
N THR A 74 2.29 -22.12 -11.92
CA THR A 74 1.20 -22.31 -12.88
C THR A 74 1.68 -22.49 -14.31
N GLY A 75 2.91 -22.12 -14.62
CA GLY A 75 3.44 -22.03 -15.98
C GLY A 75 2.93 -20.82 -16.76
N GLN A 76 2.10 -19.96 -16.15
CA GLN A 76 1.46 -18.81 -16.79
C GLN A 76 2.07 -17.50 -16.31
N ASP A 77 2.12 -16.51 -17.20
CA ASP A 77 2.48 -15.14 -16.84
C ASP A 77 1.30 -14.46 -16.14
N CYS A 78 1.62 -13.48 -15.31
CA CYS A 78 0.64 -12.67 -14.57
C CYS A 78 0.89 -11.19 -14.85
N GLU A 79 -0.18 -10.48 -15.17
CA GLU A 79 -0.20 -9.02 -15.26
C GLU A 79 -0.79 -8.43 -13.98
N ILE A 80 -0.10 -7.47 -13.39
CA ILE A 80 -0.59 -6.72 -12.24
C ILE A 80 -0.74 -5.27 -12.68
N GLU A 81 -1.99 -4.81 -12.68
CA GLU A 81 -2.32 -3.40 -12.84
C GLU A 81 -2.53 -2.82 -11.46
N ALA A 82 -1.79 -1.77 -11.11
CA ALA A 82 -1.86 -1.17 -9.78
C ALA A 82 -2.27 0.30 -9.84
N ILE A 83 -3.19 0.67 -8.98
CA ILE A 83 -3.63 2.04 -8.77
C ILE A 83 -3.25 2.43 -7.34
N PHE A 84 -2.44 3.48 -7.21
CA PHE A 84 -1.99 3.99 -5.93
C PHE A 84 -2.70 5.29 -5.57
N GLY A 85 -3.02 5.46 -4.29
CA GLY A 85 -3.69 6.66 -3.83
C GLY A 85 -3.94 6.66 -2.31
N PRO A 86 -4.58 7.70 -1.78
CA PRO A 86 -4.97 7.74 -0.38
C PRO A 86 -5.99 6.66 -0.04
N SER A 87 -5.80 5.95 1.08
CA SER A 87 -6.60 4.76 1.44
C SER A 87 -8.11 4.99 1.46
N ALA A 88 -8.58 6.07 2.09
CA ALA A 88 -10.02 6.37 2.16
C ALA A 88 -10.58 6.73 0.78
N SER A 89 -9.81 7.47 -0.03
CA SER A 89 -10.20 7.81 -1.41
C SER A 89 -10.32 6.57 -2.29
N LEU A 90 -9.38 5.61 -2.17
CA LEU A 90 -9.45 4.33 -2.88
C LEU A 90 -10.66 3.50 -2.44
N ALA A 91 -10.95 3.44 -1.14
CA ALA A 91 -12.16 2.77 -0.63
C ALA A 91 -13.43 3.40 -1.23
N GLY A 92 -13.51 4.72 -1.28
CA GLY A 92 -14.59 5.45 -1.94
C GLY A 92 -14.73 5.12 -3.43
N GLN A 93 -13.64 5.06 -4.18
CA GLN A 93 -13.64 4.67 -5.60
C GLN A 93 -14.15 3.24 -5.79
N ILE A 94 -13.73 2.29 -4.94
CA ILE A 94 -14.20 0.89 -4.99
C ILE A 94 -15.71 0.83 -4.70
N VAL A 95 -16.20 1.57 -3.70
CA VAL A 95 -17.65 1.70 -3.42
C VAL A 95 -18.41 2.23 -4.64
N LEU A 96 -17.81 3.13 -5.41
CA LEU A 96 -18.35 3.64 -6.67
C LEU A 96 -18.11 2.71 -7.86
N SER A 97 -17.74 1.45 -7.60
CA SER A 97 -17.55 0.37 -8.59
C SER A 97 -16.26 0.48 -9.41
N ALA A 98 -15.19 1.06 -8.86
CA ALA A 98 -13.85 0.90 -9.44
C ALA A 98 -13.45 -0.59 -9.47
N PRO A 99 -12.78 -1.07 -10.54
CA PRO A 99 -12.62 -2.50 -10.82
C PRO A 99 -11.46 -3.16 -10.05
N ALA A 100 -11.30 -2.85 -8.77
CA ALA A 100 -10.26 -3.47 -7.94
C ALA A 100 -10.58 -4.94 -7.67
N ASP A 101 -9.63 -5.84 -7.89
CA ASP A 101 -9.70 -7.24 -7.46
C ASP A 101 -9.22 -7.40 -6.01
N VAL A 102 -8.16 -6.67 -5.67
CA VAL A 102 -7.60 -6.63 -4.32
C VAL A 102 -7.41 -5.18 -3.89
N ALA A 103 -7.78 -4.89 -2.65
CA ALA A 103 -7.49 -3.62 -2.01
C ALA A 103 -6.45 -3.80 -0.89
N LEU A 104 -5.43 -2.93 -0.88
CA LEU A 104 -4.38 -2.87 0.14
C LEU A 104 -4.45 -1.52 0.83
N PHE A 105 -5.05 -1.50 2.01
CA PHE A 105 -5.24 -0.28 2.77
C PHE A 105 -4.19 -0.13 3.86
N SER A 106 -3.76 1.10 4.10
CA SER A 106 -2.94 1.45 5.26
C SER A 106 -3.75 1.57 6.56
N ASN A 107 -5.08 1.45 6.47
CA ASN A 107 -6.00 1.42 7.59
C ASN A 107 -7.07 0.33 7.37
N PRO A 108 -7.14 -0.72 8.21
CA PRO A 108 -8.09 -1.83 8.05
C PRO A 108 -9.56 -1.39 8.21
N TYR A 109 -9.85 -0.26 8.85
CA TYR A 109 -11.22 0.24 9.00
C TYR A 109 -11.89 0.57 7.65
N HIS A 110 -11.11 0.90 6.61
CA HIS A 110 -11.64 1.12 5.26
C HIS A 110 -12.26 -0.15 4.65
N VAL A 111 -11.89 -1.34 5.13
CA VAL A 111 -12.57 -2.59 4.73
C VAL A 111 -14.02 -2.63 5.25
N GLU A 112 -14.29 -2.05 6.42
CA GLU A 112 -15.66 -1.96 6.94
C GLU A 112 -16.55 -1.08 6.04
N TRP A 113 -15.99 -0.05 5.40
CA TRP A 113 -16.74 0.72 4.39
C TRP A 113 -17.11 -0.15 3.20
N LEU A 114 -16.17 -0.99 2.71
CA LEU A 114 -16.44 -1.91 1.60
C LEU A 114 -17.52 -2.94 1.98
N LYS A 115 -17.52 -3.45 3.21
CA LYS A 115 -18.56 -4.35 3.71
C LYS A 115 -19.92 -3.66 3.79
N LEU A 116 -19.97 -2.42 4.30
CA LEU A 116 -21.20 -1.64 4.38
C LEU A 116 -21.88 -1.49 3.00
N TRP A 117 -21.08 -1.31 1.96
CA TRP A 117 -21.54 -1.17 0.58
C TRP A 117 -21.57 -2.49 -0.21
N ARG A 118 -21.37 -3.62 0.48
CA ARG A 118 -21.41 -4.99 -0.11
C ARG A 118 -20.44 -5.19 -1.26
N MET A 119 -19.31 -4.51 -1.24
CA MET A 119 -18.20 -4.75 -2.15
C MET A 119 -17.35 -5.93 -1.69
N VAL A 120 -17.33 -6.17 -0.38
CA VAL A 120 -16.67 -7.27 0.32
C VAL A 120 -17.74 -8.00 1.16
N GLU A 121 -17.66 -9.32 1.25
CA GLU A 121 -18.57 -10.13 2.06
C GLU A 121 -18.43 -9.79 3.55
N GLN A 122 -19.54 -9.89 4.32
CA GLN A 122 -19.55 -9.51 5.72
C GLN A 122 -18.61 -10.36 6.58
N GLU A 123 -18.48 -11.63 6.22
CA GLU A 123 -17.65 -12.63 6.90
C GLU A 123 -16.16 -12.50 6.55
N SER A 124 -15.82 -11.87 5.44
CA SER A 124 -14.44 -11.67 5.02
C SER A 124 -13.70 -10.80 6.02
N GLN A 125 -12.55 -11.26 6.49
CA GLN A 125 -11.70 -10.49 7.39
C GLN A 125 -10.54 -9.86 6.63
N PRO A 126 -10.18 -8.60 6.96
CA PRO A 126 -8.96 -8.01 6.44
C PRO A 126 -7.75 -8.82 6.91
N ILE A 127 -6.82 -9.09 6.00
CA ILE A 127 -5.59 -9.82 6.29
C ILE A 127 -4.49 -8.80 6.56
N ALA A 128 -4.00 -8.75 7.80
CA ALA A 128 -2.86 -7.90 8.14
C ALA A 128 -1.61 -8.41 7.44
N PHE A 129 -0.99 -7.58 6.60
CA PHE A 129 0.23 -7.96 5.88
C PHE A 129 1.48 -7.20 6.35
N GLY A 130 1.34 -6.15 7.14
CA GLY A 130 2.45 -5.39 7.66
C GLY A 130 2.03 -4.41 8.75
N TYR A 131 3.03 -3.94 9.50
CA TYR A 131 2.84 -3.00 10.59
C TYR A 131 3.89 -1.90 10.51
N SER A 132 3.54 -0.70 10.96
CA SER A 132 4.46 0.42 11.04
C SER A 132 4.08 1.35 12.20
N PRO A 133 5.00 1.68 13.12
CA PRO A 133 4.69 2.70 14.11
C PRO A 133 4.57 4.08 13.45
N ILE A 134 3.76 4.94 14.03
CA ILE A 134 3.72 6.35 13.66
C ILE A 134 4.90 7.06 14.34
N VAL A 135 5.65 7.80 13.56
CA VAL A 135 6.84 8.53 14.00
C VAL A 135 6.72 10.01 13.68
N ILE A 136 7.58 10.80 14.32
CA ILE A 136 7.80 12.20 13.97
C ILE A 136 9.09 12.27 13.15
N VAL A 137 9.02 12.87 11.99
CA VAL A 137 10.20 13.19 11.17
C VAL A 137 10.55 14.65 11.39
N THR A 138 11.81 14.96 11.63
CA THR A 138 12.32 16.33 11.80
C THR A 138 13.42 16.63 10.81
N ARG A 139 13.82 17.88 10.72
CA ARG A 139 15.01 18.29 9.98
C ARG A 139 16.24 17.66 10.61
N THR A 140 17.31 17.50 9.85
CA THR A 140 18.60 16.94 10.31
C THR A 140 19.08 17.65 11.57
N ASN A 141 19.58 16.89 12.53
CA ASN A 141 20.00 17.33 13.85
C ASN A 141 18.88 17.88 14.73
N ASN A 142 17.62 17.69 14.35
CA ASN A 142 16.43 18.05 15.15
C ASN A 142 16.58 19.43 15.84
N PRO A 143 16.64 20.52 15.06
CA PRO A 143 17.08 21.84 15.59
C PRO A 143 16.13 22.41 16.67
N ILE A 144 14.87 21.97 16.69
CA ILE A 144 13.86 22.37 17.68
C ILE A 144 13.89 21.47 18.91
N GLY A 145 14.51 20.28 18.82
CA GLY A 145 14.61 19.32 19.91
C GLY A 145 13.31 18.55 20.18
N ILE A 146 12.49 18.29 19.15
CA ILE A 146 11.25 17.51 19.23
C ILE A 146 11.57 16.07 19.62
N ARG A 147 10.90 15.53 20.67
CA ARG A 147 11.10 14.16 21.19
C ARG A 147 9.82 13.39 21.40
N SER A 148 8.68 14.10 21.40
CA SER A 148 7.36 13.55 21.69
C SER A 148 6.28 14.29 20.93
N PHE A 149 5.07 13.74 20.87
CA PHE A 149 3.92 14.46 20.33
C PHE A 149 3.56 15.72 21.13
N GLN A 150 3.88 15.74 22.44
CA GLN A 150 3.67 16.94 23.25
C GLN A 150 4.51 18.13 22.75
N ASP A 151 5.72 17.89 22.25
CA ASP A 151 6.60 18.98 21.74
C ASP A 151 6.05 19.63 20.47
N LEU A 152 5.16 18.93 19.74
CA LEU A 152 4.48 19.47 18.56
C LEU A 152 3.48 20.59 18.92
N THR A 153 3.13 20.75 20.18
CA THR A 153 2.27 21.83 20.69
C THR A 153 3.02 23.14 20.95
N LEU A 154 4.34 23.14 20.87
CA LEU A 154 5.17 24.31 21.14
C LEU A 154 4.87 25.45 20.17
N PRO A 155 4.78 26.71 20.65
CA PRO A 155 4.57 27.86 19.78
C PRO A 155 5.70 28.00 18.75
N GLY A 156 5.33 28.27 17.50
CA GLY A 156 6.28 28.50 16.42
C GLY A 156 6.74 27.22 15.69
N VAL A 157 6.36 26.05 16.18
CA VAL A 157 6.56 24.79 15.40
C VAL A 157 5.57 24.77 14.25
N SER A 158 6.05 24.42 13.07
CA SER A 158 5.22 24.26 11.88
C SER A 158 5.21 22.80 11.44
N LEU A 159 4.01 22.25 11.21
CA LEU A 159 3.82 20.82 10.99
C LEU A 159 3.28 20.53 9.61
N VAL A 160 3.74 19.40 9.05
CA VAL A 160 3.16 18.72 7.89
C VAL A 160 2.42 17.48 8.38
N HIS A 161 1.22 17.24 7.87
CA HIS A 161 0.39 16.09 8.27
C HIS A 161 -0.33 15.49 7.06
N GLY A 162 -0.63 14.19 7.10
CA GLY A 162 -1.56 13.59 6.14
C GLY A 162 -3.01 13.99 6.45
N ASP A 163 -3.84 14.17 5.44
CA ASP A 163 -5.25 14.53 5.61
C ASP A 163 -6.06 13.35 6.16
N PRO A 164 -6.62 13.43 7.36
CA PRO A 164 -7.44 12.37 7.94
C PRO A 164 -8.74 12.08 7.18
N ARG A 165 -9.16 12.96 6.28
CA ARG A 165 -10.37 12.77 5.44
C ARG A 165 -10.11 11.79 4.29
N THR A 166 -8.87 11.67 3.85
CA THR A 166 -8.50 10.91 2.64
C THR A 166 -7.45 9.83 2.91
N SER A 167 -6.59 10.05 3.90
CA SER A 167 -5.40 9.26 4.17
C SER A 167 -5.52 8.41 5.43
N GLY A 168 -5.34 7.09 5.29
CA GLY A 168 -5.19 6.24 6.47
C GLY A 168 -3.99 6.67 7.35
N GLY A 169 -2.92 7.21 6.75
CA GLY A 169 -1.80 7.78 7.51
C GLY A 169 -2.19 9.01 8.32
N GLY A 170 -3.05 9.86 7.78
CA GLY A 170 -3.62 10.98 8.51
C GLY A 170 -4.47 10.53 9.71
N GLU A 171 -5.33 9.51 9.51
CA GLU A 171 -6.13 8.93 10.60
C GLU A 171 -5.21 8.32 11.69
N TRP A 172 -4.19 7.55 11.31
CA TRP A 172 -3.23 6.99 12.25
C TRP A 172 -2.43 8.06 13.00
N GLY A 173 -2.07 9.17 12.33
CA GLY A 173 -1.41 10.32 12.97
C GLY A 173 -2.28 10.92 14.06
N VAL A 174 -3.54 11.21 13.77
CA VAL A 174 -4.52 11.72 14.76
C VAL A 174 -4.66 10.77 15.97
N LEU A 175 -4.73 9.45 15.70
CA LEU A 175 -4.81 8.45 16.77
C LEU A 175 -3.52 8.38 17.59
N ALA A 176 -2.34 8.55 16.97
CA ALA A 176 -1.05 8.61 17.66
C ALA A 176 -0.96 9.80 18.58
N GLU A 177 -1.32 10.98 18.08
CA GLU A 177 -1.31 12.25 18.80
C GLU A 177 -2.23 12.22 20.03
N TYR A 178 -3.46 11.74 19.83
CA TYR A 178 -4.44 11.60 20.91
C TYR A 178 -4.04 10.52 21.93
N GLY A 179 -3.72 9.33 21.43
CA GLY A 179 -3.39 8.18 22.27
C GLY A 179 -2.14 8.39 23.10
N SER A 180 -1.11 9.08 22.58
CA SER A 180 0.10 9.38 23.33
C SER A 180 -0.17 10.14 24.63
N ALA A 181 -1.10 11.08 24.62
CA ALA A 181 -1.50 11.84 25.80
C ALA A 181 -2.58 11.13 26.63
N LEU A 182 -3.35 10.22 26.02
CA LEU A 182 -4.35 9.44 26.76
C LEU A 182 -3.68 8.51 27.78
N PHE A 183 -2.54 7.88 27.38
CA PHE A 183 -1.86 6.92 28.25
C PHE A 183 -0.94 7.57 29.28
N GLU A 184 -0.55 8.82 29.07
CA GLU A 184 0.23 9.59 30.04
C GLU A 184 -0.19 11.07 30.00
N PRO A 185 -1.01 11.56 30.91
CA PRO A 185 -1.34 11.13 32.27
C PRO A 185 -2.67 10.35 32.43
N ASN A 186 -3.14 9.63 31.42
CA ASN A 186 -4.42 8.89 31.40
C ASN A 186 -5.65 9.79 31.61
N ASN A 187 -5.72 10.84 30.82
CA ASN A 187 -6.81 11.82 30.89
C ASN A 187 -7.32 12.22 29.49
N PRO A 188 -8.56 11.83 29.13
CA PRO A 188 -9.15 12.16 27.83
C PRO A 188 -9.20 13.67 27.53
N SER A 189 -9.39 14.52 28.55
CA SER A 189 -9.42 15.98 28.35
C SER A 189 -8.04 16.52 27.98
N VAL A 190 -6.98 15.98 28.58
CA VAL A 190 -5.60 16.33 28.22
C VAL A 190 -5.28 15.86 26.82
N ALA A 191 -5.67 14.63 26.45
CA ALA A 191 -5.48 14.08 25.11
C ALA A 191 -6.19 14.92 24.04
N LYS A 192 -7.45 15.31 24.29
CA LYS A 192 -8.19 16.22 23.40
C LYS A 192 -7.48 17.56 23.26
N SER A 193 -7.04 18.16 24.37
CA SER A 193 -6.34 19.46 24.35
C SER A 193 -5.01 19.38 23.62
N GLN A 194 -4.23 18.30 23.80
CA GLN A 194 -3.00 18.06 23.07
C GLN A 194 -3.28 18.01 21.57
N LEU A 195 -4.24 17.17 21.15
CA LEU A 195 -4.60 17.04 19.75
C LEU A 195 -4.97 18.39 19.14
N GLN A 196 -5.84 19.17 19.81
CA GLN A 196 -6.24 20.51 19.35
C GLN A 196 -5.03 21.46 19.23
N ASN A 197 -4.08 21.43 20.17
CA ASN A 197 -2.90 22.29 20.13
C ASN A 197 -1.90 21.87 19.06
N ILE A 198 -1.73 20.59 18.81
CA ILE A 198 -0.92 20.10 17.66
C ILE A 198 -1.50 20.64 16.34
N TRP A 199 -2.80 20.49 16.17
CA TRP A 199 -3.47 20.90 14.91
C TRP A 199 -3.48 22.41 14.68
N LYS A 200 -3.32 23.24 15.71
CA LYS A 200 -3.04 24.67 15.53
C LYS A 200 -1.69 24.96 14.87
N ASN A 201 -0.77 24.02 14.95
CA ASN A 201 0.56 24.12 14.35
C ASN A 201 0.67 23.43 12.97
N VAL A 202 -0.35 22.67 12.54
CA VAL A 202 -0.40 22.11 11.20
C VAL A 202 -0.57 23.23 10.18
N ARG A 203 0.37 23.33 9.24
CA ARG A 203 0.40 24.33 8.18
C ARG A 203 0.22 23.75 6.79
N TRP A 204 0.62 22.50 6.62
CA TRP A 204 0.52 21.78 5.35
C TRP A 204 -0.12 20.43 5.57
N VAL A 205 -1.05 20.10 4.68
CA VAL A 205 -1.79 18.84 4.71
C VAL A 205 -1.68 18.18 3.35
N GLY A 206 -1.09 16.97 3.31
CA GLY A 206 -1.02 16.15 2.10
C GLY A 206 -2.22 15.20 2.01
N LEU A 207 -2.76 14.97 0.83
CA LEU A 207 -3.88 14.05 0.62
C LEU A 207 -3.55 12.60 1.00
N SER A 208 -2.26 12.26 1.07
CA SER A 208 -1.74 10.97 1.54
C SER A 208 -0.54 11.17 2.43
N ALA A 209 -0.11 10.12 3.17
CA ALA A 209 1.13 10.15 3.94
C ALA A 209 2.35 10.39 3.03
N GLN A 210 2.39 9.77 1.85
CA GLN A 210 3.45 9.98 0.86
C GLN A 210 3.48 11.40 0.32
N GLU A 211 2.32 12.02 0.05
CA GLU A 211 2.27 13.43 -0.38
C GLU A 211 2.72 14.36 0.76
N ALA A 212 2.30 14.10 2.00
CA ALA A 212 2.78 14.84 3.16
C ALA A 212 4.31 14.74 3.29
N LEU A 213 4.88 13.55 3.10
CA LEU A 213 6.34 13.35 3.08
C LEU A 213 6.99 14.15 1.94
N THR A 214 6.41 14.17 0.75
CA THR A 214 6.91 14.97 -0.38
C THR A 214 6.89 16.46 -0.06
N ILE A 215 5.82 16.97 0.52
CA ILE A 215 5.72 18.37 0.98
C ILE A 215 6.83 18.69 1.98
N PHE A 216 7.10 17.77 2.92
CA PHE A 216 8.20 17.92 3.86
C PHE A 216 9.57 17.87 3.15
N GLU A 217 9.81 16.94 2.24
CA GLU A 217 11.06 16.83 1.45
C GLU A 217 11.35 18.12 0.66
N LEU A 218 10.31 18.81 0.17
CA LEU A 218 10.42 20.11 -0.51
C LEU A 218 10.72 21.29 0.42
N GLY A 219 10.91 21.06 1.72
CA GLY A 219 11.33 22.07 2.67
C GLY A 219 10.22 22.66 3.55
N ALA A 220 8.97 22.21 3.40
CA ALA A 220 7.87 22.69 4.23
C ALA A 220 7.92 22.09 5.65
N GLY A 221 7.59 22.90 6.65
CA GLY A 221 7.46 22.50 8.05
C GLY A 221 8.76 22.13 8.76
N ASP A 222 8.68 22.12 10.05
CA ASP A 222 9.77 21.72 10.97
C ASP A 222 9.70 20.23 11.30
N ALA A 223 8.47 19.68 11.31
CA ALA A 223 8.22 18.28 11.53
C ALA A 223 7.06 17.75 10.70
N LEU A 224 7.08 16.42 10.49
CA LEU A 224 6.07 15.66 9.77
C LEU A 224 5.67 14.46 10.65
N ILE A 225 4.38 14.14 10.67
CA ILE A 225 3.85 12.92 11.27
C ILE A 225 3.59 11.92 10.16
N THR A 226 4.27 10.76 10.19
CA THR A 226 4.13 9.72 9.17
C THR A 226 4.48 8.33 9.68
N TYR A 227 4.48 7.34 8.82
CA TYR A 227 4.90 5.96 9.10
C TYR A 227 6.41 5.82 9.19
N GLU A 228 6.90 4.97 10.10
CA GLU A 228 8.33 4.64 10.20
C GLU A 228 8.90 4.13 8.87
N HIS A 229 8.19 3.25 8.17
CA HIS A 229 8.67 2.69 6.91
C HIS A 229 8.87 3.75 5.82
N GLU A 230 7.96 4.72 5.67
CA GLU A 230 8.11 5.82 4.71
C GLU A 230 9.32 6.71 5.05
N ALA A 231 9.47 7.04 6.33
CA ALA A 231 10.61 7.85 6.80
C ALA A 231 11.95 7.13 6.55
N ARG A 232 12.02 5.83 6.76
CA ARG A 232 13.22 5.02 6.49
C ARG A 232 13.52 4.90 5.00
N GLN A 233 12.50 4.70 4.18
CA GLN A 233 12.64 4.70 2.73
C GLN A 233 13.13 6.06 2.21
N ALA A 234 12.69 7.17 2.80
CA ALA A 234 13.19 8.50 2.47
C ALA A 234 14.69 8.65 2.81
N LEU A 235 15.12 8.16 3.98
CA LEU A 235 16.55 8.13 4.35
C LEU A 235 17.39 7.33 3.34
N GLU A 236 16.89 6.16 2.89
CA GLU A 236 17.58 5.33 1.87
C GLU A 236 17.70 6.05 0.52
N ARG A 237 16.71 6.88 0.17
CA ARG A 237 16.79 7.76 -1.02
C ARG A 237 17.74 8.95 -0.83
N GLY A 238 18.34 9.11 0.36
CA GLY A 238 19.28 10.19 0.67
C GLY A 238 18.64 11.48 1.16
N VAL A 239 17.34 11.46 1.51
CA VAL A 239 16.66 12.62 2.09
C VAL A 239 17.24 12.94 3.45
N GLN A 240 17.57 14.21 3.67
CA GLN A 240 18.17 14.69 4.91
C GLN A 240 17.10 14.94 5.96
N LEU A 241 16.90 13.98 6.85
CA LEU A 241 15.90 14.01 7.93
C LEU A 241 16.37 13.23 9.16
N GLU A 242 15.67 13.38 10.27
CA GLU A 242 15.85 12.58 11.48
C GLU A 242 14.53 11.98 11.91
N ILE A 243 14.55 10.71 12.32
CA ILE A 243 13.36 9.99 12.78
C ILE A 243 13.34 10.02 14.31
N VAL A 244 12.30 10.61 14.87
CA VAL A 244 12.00 10.60 16.29
C VAL A 244 10.89 9.59 16.54
N THR A 245 11.18 8.52 17.27
CA THR A 245 10.18 7.54 17.71
C THR A 245 9.71 7.91 19.11
N PRO A 246 8.48 8.43 19.28
CA PRO A 246 7.94 8.80 20.59
C PRO A 246 7.86 7.59 21.53
N THR A 247 7.93 7.83 22.85
CA THR A 247 7.79 6.76 23.85
C THR A 247 6.44 6.06 23.69
N HIS A 248 5.36 6.84 23.66
CA HIS A 248 4.02 6.35 23.36
C HIS A 248 3.70 6.64 21.90
N THR A 249 3.58 5.61 21.09
CA THR A 249 3.15 5.73 19.71
C THR A 249 2.27 4.55 19.30
N ILE A 250 1.33 4.81 18.39
CA ILE A 250 0.49 3.76 17.85
C ILE A 250 1.23 2.97 16.76
N VAL A 251 1.01 1.66 16.73
CA VAL A 251 1.49 0.81 15.64
C VAL A 251 0.34 0.60 14.66
N SER A 252 0.49 1.16 13.47
CA SER A 252 -0.49 0.99 12.40
C SER A 252 -0.46 -0.43 11.85
N GLN A 253 -1.64 -0.92 11.47
CA GLN A 253 -1.83 -2.20 10.80
C GLN A 253 -2.24 -1.94 9.34
N HIS A 254 -1.51 -2.53 8.42
CA HIS A 254 -1.81 -2.49 6.98
C HIS A 254 -2.54 -3.77 6.59
N ALA A 255 -3.62 -3.64 5.82
CA ALA A 255 -4.53 -4.74 5.55
C ALA A 255 -4.81 -4.94 4.06
N ALA A 256 -4.92 -6.21 3.68
CA ALA A 256 -5.33 -6.67 2.36
C ALA A 256 -6.73 -7.26 2.42
N VAL A 257 -7.53 -7.05 1.37
CA VAL A 257 -8.83 -7.69 1.19
C VAL A 257 -9.10 -7.93 -0.29
N ILE A 258 -9.76 -9.05 -0.61
CA ILE A 258 -10.28 -9.31 -1.96
C ILE A 258 -11.63 -8.59 -2.09
N VAL A 259 -11.84 -7.89 -3.19
CA VAL A 259 -13.10 -7.20 -3.48
C VAL A 259 -14.06 -8.19 -4.12
N ASP A 260 -14.83 -8.88 -3.29
CA ASP A 260 -15.66 -10.04 -3.67
C ASP A 260 -16.61 -9.77 -4.84
N LYS A 261 -17.15 -8.56 -4.93
CA LYS A 261 -18.08 -8.15 -5.97
C LYS A 261 -17.44 -8.06 -7.37
N ASN A 262 -16.14 -7.79 -7.43
CA ASN A 262 -15.45 -7.56 -8.69
C ASN A 262 -14.78 -8.83 -9.24
N VAL A 263 -14.35 -9.75 -8.35
CA VAL A 263 -13.60 -10.94 -8.78
C VAL A 263 -14.51 -12.03 -9.35
N THR A 264 -14.18 -12.52 -10.54
CA THR A 264 -14.75 -13.76 -11.07
C THR A 264 -14.16 -14.97 -10.36
N ARG A 265 -14.71 -16.19 -10.62
CA ARG A 265 -14.11 -17.42 -10.07
C ARG A 265 -12.66 -17.62 -10.51
N ARG A 266 -12.31 -17.21 -11.73
CA ARG A 266 -10.95 -17.32 -12.26
C ARG A 266 -10.03 -16.32 -11.56
N ASP A 267 -10.42 -15.06 -11.50
CA ASP A 267 -9.61 -13.98 -10.94
C ASP A 267 -9.41 -14.13 -9.43
N ARG A 268 -10.39 -14.76 -8.75
CA ARG A 268 -10.29 -15.09 -7.32
C ARG A 268 -9.10 -16.01 -7.01
N VAL A 269 -8.73 -16.92 -7.91
CA VAL A 269 -7.59 -17.83 -7.67
C VAL A 269 -6.27 -17.05 -7.60
N ILE A 270 -6.05 -16.12 -8.54
CA ILE A 270 -4.84 -15.30 -8.52
C ILE A 270 -4.91 -14.23 -7.42
N ALA A 271 -6.07 -13.62 -7.16
CA ALA A 271 -6.26 -12.66 -6.09
C ALA A 271 -5.96 -13.28 -4.72
N GLN A 272 -6.47 -14.50 -4.46
CA GLN A 272 -6.16 -15.23 -3.24
C GLN A 272 -4.69 -15.59 -3.14
N ALA A 273 -4.09 -16.10 -4.22
CA ALA A 273 -2.66 -16.42 -4.23
C ALA A 273 -1.78 -15.18 -3.98
N PHE A 274 -2.20 -14.00 -4.47
CA PHE A 274 -1.50 -12.75 -4.21
C PHE A 274 -1.60 -12.33 -2.74
N VAL A 275 -2.79 -12.40 -2.15
CA VAL A 275 -2.99 -12.09 -0.73
C VAL A 275 -2.25 -13.09 0.16
N ASP A 276 -2.28 -14.38 -0.16
CA ASP A 276 -1.52 -15.41 0.55
C ASP A 276 -0.01 -15.18 0.45
N PHE A 277 0.45 -14.68 -0.70
CA PHE A 277 1.86 -14.36 -0.88
C PHE A 277 2.32 -13.21 0.03
N LEU A 278 1.51 -12.18 0.24
CA LEU A 278 1.85 -11.07 1.14
C LEU A 278 2.18 -11.55 2.57
N VAL A 279 1.49 -12.58 3.05
CA VAL A 279 1.68 -13.12 4.41
C VAL A 279 2.56 -14.37 4.44
N SER A 280 3.06 -14.81 3.29
CA SER A 280 4.03 -15.92 3.22
C SER A 280 5.40 -15.50 3.75
N PRO A 281 6.25 -16.45 4.18
CA PRO A 281 7.63 -16.14 4.61
C PRO A 281 8.41 -15.30 3.59
N ALA A 282 8.29 -15.60 2.30
CA ALA A 282 8.97 -14.88 1.24
C ALA A 282 8.41 -13.46 1.05
N GLY A 283 7.08 -13.28 1.13
CA GLY A 283 6.45 -11.96 1.08
C GLY A 283 6.82 -11.11 2.29
N GLN A 284 6.81 -11.71 3.49
CA GLN A 284 7.16 -11.04 4.74
C GLN A 284 8.63 -10.64 4.80
N GLU A 285 9.54 -11.43 4.22
CA GLU A 285 10.94 -11.05 4.09
C GLU A 285 11.08 -9.79 3.22
N ILE A 286 10.42 -9.75 2.06
CA ILE A 286 10.42 -8.58 1.18
C ILE A 286 9.84 -7.36 1.89
N LEU A 287 8.70 -7.50 2.58
CA LEU A 287 8.08 -6.40 3.33
C LEU A 287 9.03 -5.86 4.42
N SER A 288 9.72 -6.76 5.12
CA SER A 288 10.68 -6.40 6.16
C SER A 288 11.89 -5.64 5.61
N THR A 289 12.44 -6.04 4.46
CA THR A 289 13.52 -5.29 3.79
C THR A 289 13.12 -3.90 3.32
N GLN A 290 11.82 -3.65 3.20
CA GLN A 290 11.24 -2.34 2.89
C GLN A 290 10.66 -1.65 4.13
N HIS A 291 11.12 -2.05 5.32
CA HIS A 291 10.79 -1.45 6.63
C HIS A 291 9.35 -1.62 7.11
N LEU A 292 8.55 -2.52 6.54
CA LEU A 292 7.29 -2.94 7.12
C LEU A 292 7.52 -4.08 8.11
N ARG A 293 7.12 -3.91 9.36
CA ARG A 293 7.28 -4.92 10.42
C ARG A 293 6.32 -6.08 10.19
N GLN A 294 6.75 -7.29 10.51
CA GLN A 294 5.94 -8.52 10.37
C GLN A 294 4.87 -8.63 11.46
N SER A 295 5.08 -8.01 12.59
CA SER A 295 4.13 -7.95 13.71
C SER A 295 4.29 -6.65 14.48
N PRO A 296 3.29 -6.23 15.28
CA PRO A 296 3.37 -5.00 16.07
C PRO A 296 4.49 -5.02 17.13
N HIS A 297 4.90 -6.21 17.56
CA HIS A 297 5.94 -6.42 18.57
C HIS A 297 7.27 -6.93 17.99
N TYR A 298 7.42 -6.91 16.66
CA TYR A 298 8.64 -7.36 16.01
C TYR A 298 9.74 -6.30 16.17
N ASP A 299 10.77 -6.66 16.90
CA ASP A 299 11.89 -5.76 17.18
C ASP A 299 13.08 -5.97 16.22
N GLY A 300 13.29 -7.12 15.62
CA GLY A 300 14.32 -7.47 14.62
C GLY A 300 15.45 -6.42 14.45
N GLU A 301 15.64 -5.92 13.24
CA GLU A 301 16.54 -4.82 12.91
C GLU A 301 15.93 -3.42 13.11
N PHE A 302 14.68 -3.37 13.59
CA PHE A 302 13.94 -2.13 13.77
C PHE A 302 14.27 -1.47 15.12
N THR A 303 13.97 -0.17 15.22
CA THR A 303 14.04 0.55 16.50
C THR A 303 13.08 -0.07 17.50
N LYS A 304 13.59 -0.43 18.68
CA LYS A 304 12.76 -0.95 19.76
C LYS A 304 11.78 0.12 20.23
N LEU A 305 10.49 -0.22 20.17
CA LEU A 305 9.43 0.64 20.69
C LEU A 305 9.39 0.54 22.22
N ARG A 306 9.20 1.68 22.90
CA ARG A 306 9.23 1.73 24.38
C ARG A 306 7.87 1.34 24.97
N GLN A 307 6.83 2.07 24.64
CA GLN A 307 5.46 1.85 25.09
C GLN A 307 4.50 2.00 23.90
N PRO A 308 4.57 1.08 22.93
CA PRO A 308 3.67 1.10 21.79
C PRO A 308 2.26 0.73 22.24
N PHE A 309 1.28 1.26 21.54
CA PHE A 309 -0.11 0.88 21.69
C PHE A 309 -0.76 0.57 20.33
N MET A 310 -1.87 -0.13 20.37
CA MET A 310 -2.66 -0.50 19.21
C MET A 310 -4.01 0.19 19.26
N VAL A 311 -4.77 0.11 18.17
CA VAL A 311 -6.13 0.68 18.14
C VAL A 311 -7.07 -0.02 19.14
N GLU A 312 -6.79 -1.26 19.49
CA GLU A 312 -7.51 -2.04 20.52
C GLU A 312 -7.41 -1.39 21.90
N ASP A 313 -6.29 -0.77 22.22
CA ASP A 313 -6.07 -0.02 23.47
C ASP A 313 -6.91 1.27 23.52
N LEU A 314 -7.41 1.74 22.35
CA LEU A 314 -8.36 2.84 22.23
C LEU A 314 -9.83 2.34 22.11
N GLY A 315 -10.10 1.10 22.45
CA GLY A 315 -11.43 0.48 22.35
C GLY A 315 -11.76 -0.10 20.98
N GLY A 316 -10.76 -0.30 20.12
CA GLY A 316 -10.90 -0.82 18.76
C GLY A 316 -11.35 0.23 17.74
N TRP A 317 -11.30 -0.13 16.47
CA TRP A 317 -11.55 0.80 15.37
C TRP A 317 -12.89 1.54 15.44
N LYS A 318 -13.94 0.85 15.79
CA LYS A 318 -15.29 1.46 15.87
C LYS A 318 -15.35 2.58 16.90
N SER A 319 -14.74 2.37 18.07
CA SER A 319 -14.69 3.35 19.14
C SER A 319 -13.71 4.49 18.79
N ALA A 320 -12.47 4.15 18.44
CA ALA A 320 -11.44 5.11 18.10
C ALA A 320 -11.85 6.02 16.95
N TYR A 321 -12.43 5.46 15.88
CA TYR A 321 -12.89 6.25 14.74
C TYR A 321 -14.01 7.22 15.13
N LYS A 322 -15.04 6.73 15.82
CA LYS A 322 -16.18 7.55 16.24
C LYS A 322 -15.78 8.64 17.22
N GLU A 323 -14.96 8.29 18.22
CA GLU A 323 -14.65 9.24 19.31
C GLU A 323 -13.55 10.21 18.92
N VAL A 324 -12.48 9.73 18.28
CA VAL A 324 -11.31 10.56 17.99
C VAL A 324 -11.42 11.21 16.62
N ILE A 325 -11.71 10.44 15.57
CA ILE A 325 -11.75 10.97 14.21
C ILE A 325 -13.04 11.77 13.96
N GLU A 326 -14.22 11.17 14.19
CA GLU A 326 -15.48 11.85 13.87
C GLU A 326 -15.85 12.92 14.90
N THR A 327 -15.67 12.65 16.20
CA THR A 327 -16.13 13.59 17.24
C THR A 327 -15.08 14.65 17.54
N ILE A 328 -13.82 14.27 17.83
CA ILE A 328 -12.83 15.27 18.23
C ILE A 328 -12.24 15.96 17.00
N TRP A 329 -11.70 15.20 16.06
CA TRP A 329 -11.00 15.82 14.95
C TRP A 329 -11.97 16.51 13.98
N LYS A 330 -12.95 15.77 13.44
CA LYS A 330 -13.87 16.27 12.42
C LYS A 330 -14.83 17.35 12.93
N SER A 331 -15.30 17.24 14.18
CA SER A 331 -16.27 18.20 14.71
C SER A 331 -15.64 19.39 15.41
N ASP A 332 -14.46 19.21 16.05
CA ASP A 332 -13.87 20.27 16.89
C ASP A 332 -12.62 20.91 16.25
N ILE A 333 -11.91 20.20 15.35
CA ILE A 333 -10.64 20.67 14.77
C ILE A 333 -10.78 21.05 13.31
N GLU A 334 -11.32 20.18 12.47
CA GLU A 334 -11.48 20.44 11.03
C GLU A 334 -12.17 21.78 10.73
N PRO A 335 -13.24 22.20 11.42
CA PRO A 335 -13.88 23.50 11.16
C PRO A 335 -12.96 24.69 11.41
N LEU A 336 -11.98 24.56 12.31
CA LEU A 336 -11.01 25.62 12.59
C LEU A 336 -9.99 25.80 11.47
N LEU A 337 -9.67 24.72 10.75
CA LEU A 337 -8.73 24.75 9.62
C LEU A 337 -9.30 25.45 8.41
N THR A 338 -10.63 25.46 8.24
CA THR A 338 -11.32 26.12 7.12
C THR A 338 -11.57 27.61 7.39
N LEU A 339 -11.47 28.08 8.63
CA LEU A 339 -11.70 29.49 9.01
C LEU A 339 -10.43 30.33 8.89
N ASP A 340 -9.25 29.74 9.00
CA ASP A 340 -7.97 30.40 8.71
C ASP A 340 -7.66 30.25 7.22
N GLU A 341 -8.32 31.03 6.36
CA GLU A 341 -7.99 31.17 4.94
C GLU A 341 -6.62 31.85 4.76
N ALA A 342 -5.54 31.15 5.07
CA ALA A 342 -4.27 31.40 4.40
C ALA A 342 -4.18 30.41 3.23
N PRO A 343 -4.12 30.88 1.97
CA PRO A 343 -3.95 30.00 0.84
C PRO A 343 -2.64 29.21 1.04
N LEU A 344 -2.73 27.89 0.86
CA LEU A 344 -1.58 27.00 0.74
C LEU A 344 -0.64 27.57 -0.34
N GLN A 345 0.30 28.41 0.04
CA GLN A 345 1.33 28.87 -0.87
C GLN A 345 2.41 27.78 -0.87
N VAL A 346 2.43 26.99 -1.93
CA VAL A 346 3.62 26.25 -2.31
C VAL A 346 4.73 27.28 -2.45
N PRO A 347 5.83 27.22 -1.68
CA PRO A 347 6.92 28.14 -1.86
C PRO A 347 7.40 28.07 -3.29
N PRO A 348 7.67 29.21 -3.97
CA PRO A 348 8.27 29.19 -5.30
C PRO A 348 9.61 28.50 -5.18
N GLY A 349 9.79 27.43 -5.96
CA GLY A 349 11.09 26.78 -6.08
C GLY A 349 12.14 27.80 -6.56
N GLU A 350 13.20 28.00 -5.79
CA GLU A 350 14.44 28.62 -6.22
C GLU A 350 15.32 27.62 -6.99
#